data_8b2885827476ef4cf5afe0086afb9b71
#
_entry.id   8b2885827476ef4cf5afe0086afb9b71
#
_cell.length_a   1.000
_cell.length_b   1.000
_cell.length_c   1.000
_cell.angle_alpha   90.00
_cell.angle_beta   90.00
_cell.angle_gamma   90.00
#
_symmetry.space_group_name_H-M   'P 1'
#
loop_
_entity.id
_entity.type
_entity.pdbx_description
1 polymer ?
#
loop_
_entity_poly.entity_id
_entity_poly.type
_entity_poly.pdbx_seq_one_letter_code
_entity_poly.pdbx_strand_id
1 'polypeptide(L)'
;MTAYAPTKRRSMNIPVEPTVYYTPPLAKASGGTTYYFECPWANVKLVYADATVTTTIATEALVITITDGTTTGYTVTTGTSDAVGTQVDGVLSNYITFQQGDTITITTTDSANAGAAAARLFFESAS
;
A
#
# COMPACT_ATOMS: atom_id res chain seq x y z
N MET A 1 -23.27 -25.91 -3.27
CA MET A 1 -23.31 -25.06 -3.05
C MET A 1 -23.26 -24.58 -2.60
N THR A 2 -22.99 -25.25 -2.95
CA THR A 2 -22.85 -24.48 -2.68
C THR A 2 -22.56 -24.10 -2.30
N ALA A 3 -22.35 -24.80 -2.63
CA ALA A 3 -22.05 -24.09 -2.31
C ALA A 3 -21.79 -23.76 -1.84
N TYR A 4 -21.44 -24.12 -2.02
CA TYR A 4 -21.03 -23.38 -1.53
C TYR A 4 -20.84 -23.20 -0.90
N ALA A 5 -20.78 -23.98 -1.06
CA ALA A 5 -20.56 -23.46 -0.48
C ALA A 5 -20.22 -23.07 0.13
N PRO A 6 -20.07 -23.33 0.12
CA PRO A 6 -19.64 -22.63 0.63
C PRO A 6 -19.28 -22.27 1.34
N THR A 7 -19.04 -22.48 1.28
CA THR A 7 -18.77 -21.91 1.79
C THR A 7 -18.32 -21.66 2.49
N LYS A 8 -17.86 -21.85 2.46
CA LYS A 8 -17.60 -21.48 2.93
C LYS A 8 -17.09 -21.03 3.04
N ARG A 9 -16.87 -20.83 2.73
CA ARG A 9 -16.44 -20.33 2.88
C ARG A 9 -16.04 -19.64 3.11
N ARG A 10 -15.81 -19.49 2.84
CA ARG A 10 -15.38 -18.72 3.17
C ARG A 10 -15.06 -18.03 4.32
N SER A 11 -15.04 -17.78 4.78
CA SER A 11 -14.74 -17.35 6.09
C SER A 11 -13.29 -17.50 6.48
N MET A 12 -12.47 -17.68 5.59
CA MET A 12 -11.05 -17.96 5.82
C MET A 12 -10.18 -16.74 5.58
N ASN A 13 -10.73 -15.56 5.39
CA ASN A 13 -9.95 -14.37 5.10
C ASN A 13 -9.00 -14.55 3.92
N ILE A 14 -9.39 -15.37 2.96
CA ILE A 14 -8.65 -15.58 1.73
C ILE A 14 -9.35 -14.79 0.63
N PRO A 15 -8.65 -13.84 -0.03
CA PRO A 15 -9.30 -13.08 -1.09
C PRO A 15 -9.61 -14.00 -2.27
N VAL A 16 -10.85 -13.95 -2.77
CA VAL A 16 -11.27 -14.69 -3.95
C VAL A 16 -10.77 -13.98 -5.20
N GLU A 17 -10.67 -12.69 -5.13
CA GLU A 17 -10.24 -11.82 -6.23
C GLU A 17 -9.22 -10.84 -5.68
N PRO A 18 -8.53 -10.07 -6.55
CA PRO A 18 -7.63 -9.04 -6.06
C PRO A 18 -8.34 -8.13 -5.06
N THR A 19 -7.74 -7.95 -3.92
CA THR A 19 -8.29 -7.16 -2.82
C THR A 19 -7.49 -5.88 -2.71
N VAL A 20 -8.17 -4.76 -2.50
CA VAL A 20 -7.54 -3.45 -2.43
C VAL A 20 -7.62 -2.92 -1.01
N TYR A 21 -6.48 -2.52 -0.46
CA TYR A 21 -6.41 -1.78 0.78
C TYR A 21 -6.15 -0.31 0.47
N TYR A 22 -7.00 0.57 1.01
CA TYR A 22 -6.88 2.02 0.84
C TYR A 22 -6.27 2.60 2.11
N THR A 23 -5.15 3.31 1.98
CA THR A 23 -4.57 4.00 3.13
C THR A 23 -5.28 5.34 3.35
N PRO A 24 -5.21 5.89 4.58
CA PRO A 24 -5.50 7.31 4.76
C PRO A 24 -4.44 8.15 4.04
N PRO A 25 -4.63 9.47 3.92
CA PRO A 25 -3.58 10.32 3.36
C PRO A 25 -2.26 10.14 4.11
N LEU A 26 -1.20 9.89 3.35
CA LEU A 26 0.14 9.68 3.87
C LEU A 26 0.94 10.94 3.59
N ALA A 27 1.39 11.63 4.62
CA ALA A 27 2.01 12.95 4.50
C ALA A 27 3.53 12.87 4.62
N LYS A 28 4.20 13.80 3.95
CA LYS A 28 5.60 14.07 4.26
C LYS A 28 5.66 14.64 5.67
N ALA A 29 6.68 14.27 6.43
CA ALA A 29 6.86 14.76 7.78
C ALA A 29 8.33 14.83 8.10
N SER A 30 8.72 15.80 8.94
CA SER A 30 10.08 15.90 9.42
C SER A 30 10.43 14.64 10.20
N GLY A 31 11.51 13.97 9.83
CA GLY A 31 11.87 12.68 10.40
C GLY A 31 11.22 11.49 9.72
N GLY A 32 10.41 11.73 8.70
CA GLY A 32 9.65 10.69 8.02
C GLY A 32 8.47 10.22 8.85
N THR A 33 7.60 9.41 8.25
CA THR A 33 6.47 8.81 8.94
C THR A 33 6.39 7.35 8.54
N THR A 34 6.11 6.49 9.52
CA THR A 34 5.92 5.07 9.28
C THR A 34 4.54 4.67 9.74
N TYR A 35 3.82 3.98 8.86
CA TYR A 35 2.49 3.48 9.13
C TYR A 35 2.55 1.96 9.11
N TYR A 36 1.81 1.33 10.00
CA TYR A 36 1.75 -0.12 10.12
C TYR A 36 0.31 -0.56 10.04
N PHE A 37 0.05 -1.66 9.35
CA PHE A 37 -1.20 -2.36 9.53
C PHE A 37 -0.97 -3.86 9.45
N GLU A 38 -1.86 -4.58 10.11
CA GLU A 38 -1.74 -6.02 10.21
C GLU A 38 -2.49 -6.67 9.04
N CYS A 39 -1.82 -7.61 8.36
CA CYS A 39 -2.44 -8.33 7.25
C CYS A 39 -3.59 -9.20 7.78
N PRO A 40 -4.82 -8.97 7.32
CA PRO A 40 -5.96 -9.77 7.80
C PRO A 40 -6.20 -11.04 6.97
N TRP A 41 -5.45 -11.22 5.89
CA TRP A 41 -5.69 -12.33 4.96
C TRP A 41 -4.70 -13.46 5.20
N ALA A 42 -5.12 -14.69 4.87
CA ALA A 42 -4.36 -15.88 5.20
C ALA A 42 -3.05 -16.02 4.42
N ASN A 43 -3.02 -15.65 3.16
CA ASN A 43 -1.81 -15.81 2.35
C ASN A 43 -2.00 -15.00 1.07
N VAL A 44 -1.39 -13.82 1.04
CA VAL A 44 -1.55 -12.88 -0.07
C VAL A 44 -0.22 -12.38 -0.57
N LYS A 45 -0.22 -11.95 -1.82
CA LYS A 45 0.91 -11.32 -2.46
C LYS A 45 0.52 -9.90 -2.84
N LEU A 46 1.40 -8.94 -2.56
CA LEU A 46 1.22 -7.58 -3.02
C LEU A 46 1.59 -7.52 -4.50
N VAL A 47 0.61 -7.22 -5.35
CA VAL A 47 0.79 -7.31 -6.81
C VAL A 47 0.82 -5.96 -7.51
N TYR A 48 0.42 -4.89 -6.82
CA TYR A 48 0.45 -3.55 -7.40
C TYR A 48 0.20 -2.53 -6.29
N ALA A 49 0.70 -1.32 -6.50
CA ALA A 49 0.41 -0.19 -5.63
C ALA A 49 0.45 1.10 -6.44
N ASP A 50 -0.40 2.04 -6.09
CA ASP A 50 -0.39 3.39 -6.66
C ASP A 50 -0.83 4.37 -5.58
N ALA A 51 -0.83 5.67 -5.92
CA ALA A 51 -1.26 6.71 -4.99
C ALA A 51 -1.90 7.87 -5.75
N THR A 52 -2.79 8.57 -5.06
CA THR A 52 -3.42 9.80 -5.57
C THR A 52 -3.08 10.94 -4.63
N VAL A 53 -2.56 12.03 -5.16
CA VAL A 53 -2.17 13.20 -4.37
C VAL A 53 -3.39 13.82 -3.71
N THR A 54 -3.34 14.03 -2.40
CA THR A 54 -4.42 14.63 -1.61
C THR A 54 -4.05 16.01 -1.09
N THR A 55 -2.76 16.30 -0.98
CA THR A 55 -2.24 17.65 -0.69
C THR A 55 -1.13 17.93 -1.68
N THR A 56 -1.18 19.07 -2.34
CA THR A 56 -0.19 19.44 -3.37
C THR A 56 1.22 19.24 -2.87
N ILE A 57 2.02 18.54 -3.67
CA ILE A 57 3.41 18.25 -3.36
C ILE A 57 4.22 19.53 -3.52
N ALA A 58 5.05 19.83 -2.53
CA ALA A 58 5.88 21.04 -2.55
C ALA A 58 7.36 20.66 -2.44
N THR A 59 8.16 21.18 -3.36
CA THR A 59 9.62 21.15 -3.35
C THR A 59 10.25 19.78 -3.58
N GLU A 60 9.91 18.80 -2.74
CA GLU A 60 10.46 17.45 -2.83
C GLU A 60 9.36 16.45 -3.16
N ALA A 61 9.70 15.44 -3.93
CA ALA A 61 8.78 14.36 -4.19
C ALA A 61 8.36 13.66 -2.89
N LEU A 62 7.12 13.20 -2.84
CA LEU A 62 6.66 12.30 -1.80
C LEU A 62 7.00 10.89 -2.27
N VAL A 63 7.76 10.16 -1.48
CA VAL A 63 8.09 8.77 -1.77
C VAL A 63 7.38 7.90 -0.73
N ILE A 64 6.56 6.98 -1.21
CA ILE A 64 5.84 6.02 -0.37
C ILE A 64 6.46 4.65 -0.62
N THR A 65 7.04 4.05 0.41
CA THR A 65 7.70 2.75 0.30
C THR A 65 6.90 1.71 1.08
N ILE A 66 6.56 0.62 0.44
CA ILE A 66 5.75 -0.45 1.02
C ILE A 66 6.63 -1.68 1.20
N THR A 67 6.79 -2.13 2.46
CA THR A 67 7.72 -3.20 2.81
C THR A 67 7.06 -4.22 3.72
N ASP A 68 7.73 -5.37 3.86
CA ASP A 68 7.38 -6.36 4.88
C ASP A 68 8.22 -6.17 6.16
N GLY A 69 8.91 -5.03 6.27
CA GLY A 69 9.82 -4.73 7.37
C GLY A 69 11.28 -4.97 7.00
N THR A 70 11.55 -5.72 5.95
CA THR A 70 12.90 -6.09 5.52
C THR A 70 13.08 -5.84 4.03
N THR A 71 12.12 -6.27 3.22
CA THR A 71 12.20 -6.22 1.75
C THR A 71 11.20 -5.21 1.23
N THR A 72 11.64 -4.34 0.33
CA THR A 72 10.76 -3.37 -0.33
C THR A 72 9.99 -4.07 -1.44
N GLY A 73 8.66 -3.91 -1.43
CA GLY A 73 7.80 -4.43 -2.47
C GLY A 73 7.57 -3.41 -3.57
N TYR A 74 6.99 -2.29 -3.21
CA TYR A 74 6.67 -1.20 -4.15
C TYR A 74 7.13 0.13 -3.62
N THR A 75 7.49 1.03 -4.53
CA THR A 75 7.80 2.43 -4.23
C THR A 75 6.95 3.31 -5.14
N VAL A 76 6.22 4.26 -4.56
CA VAL A 76 5.44 5.24 -5.31
C VAL A 76 6.11 6.59 -5.11
N THR A 77 6.56 7.21 -6.20
CA THR A 77 7.27 8.50 -6.15
C THR A 77 6.49 9.54 -6.94
N THR A 78 6.02 10.59 -6.27
CA THR A 78 5.33 11.70 -6.95
C THR A 78 6.33 12.60 -7.64
N GLY A 79 5.83 13.51 -8.47
CA GLY A 79 6.62 14.65 -8.93
C GLY A 79 6.84 15.65 -7.79
N THR A 80 7.67 16.64 -8.02
CA THR A 80 8.04 17.62 -6.98
C THR A 80 7.01 18.73 -6.80
N SER A 81 6.00 18.77 -7.64
CA SER A 81 4.95 19.80 -7.58
C SER A 81 3.60 19.28 -8.05
N ASP A 82 3.36 17.98 -7.90
CA ASP A 82 2.09 17.37 -8.34
C ASP A 82 0.90 17.97 -7.60
N ALA A 83 -0.14 18.27 -8.37
CA ALA A 83 -1.38 18.85 -7.82
C ALA A 83 -2.28 17.77 -7.24
N VAL A 84 -3.21 18.19 -6.39
CA VAL A 84 -4.25 17.31 -5.85
C VAL A 84 -4.98 16.63 -7.01
N GLY A 85 -5.17 15.31 -6.87
CA GLY A 85 -5.82 14.49 -7.90
C GLY A 85 -4.86 13.80 -8.85
N THR A 86 -3.56 14.14 -8.82
CA THR A 86 -2.57 13.47 -9.64
C THR A 86 -2.42 12.02 -9.17
N GLN A 87 -2.50 11.08 -10.11
CA GLN A 87 -2.33 9.66 -9.81
C GLN A 87 -0.95 9.22 -10.26
N VAL A 88 -0.28 8.46 -9.39
CA VAL A 88 1.09 8.01 -9.61
C VAL A 88 1.15 6.51 -9.42
N ASP A 89 1.70 5.82 -10.42
CA ASP A 89 1.87 4.37 -10.35
C ASP A 89 3.10 4.01 -9.53
N GLY A 90 3.00 2.90 -8.81
CA GLY A 90 4.14 2.35 -8.07
C GLY A 90 5.06 1.58 -8.97
N VAL A 91 6.31 1.47 -8.53
CA VAL A 91 7.36 0.70 -9.20
C VAL A 91 7.64 -0.53 -8.36
N LEU A 92 7.55 -1.70 -9.00
CA LEU A 92 7.83 -2.98 -8.35
C LEU A 92 9.33 -3.12 -8.11
N SER A 93 9.69 -3.49 -6.88
CA SER A 93 11.06 -3.92 -6.54
C SER A 93 11.10 -5.43 -6.34
N ASN A 94 10.20 -5.95 -5.52
CA ASN A 94 10.11 -7.38 -5.25
C ASN A 94 8.66 -7.75 -5.01
N TYR A 95 8.25 -8.93 -5.45
CA TYR A 95 6.98 -9.48 -4.99
C TYR A 95 7.15 -9.96 -3.57
N ILE A 96 6.34 -9.42 -2.66
CA ILE A 96 6.36 -9.83 -1.27
C ILE A 96 5.02 -10.45 -0.91
N THR A 97 5.09 -11.46 -0.05
CA THR A 97 3.89 -12.16 0.41
C THR A 97 3.69 -11.89 1.89
N PHE A 98 2.44 -11.94 2.30
CA PHE A 98 2.06 -11.74 3.70
C PHE A 98 1.11 -12.84 4.12
N GLN A 99 1.20 -13.21 5.38
CA GLN A 99 0.26 -14.13 6.00
C GLN A 99 -0.52 -13.37 7.06
N GLN A 100 -1.62 -13.95 7.51
CA GLN A 100 -2.44 -13.32 8.52
C GLN A 100 -1.59 -13.04 9.76
N GLY A 101 -1.66 -11.81 10.23
CA GLY A 101 -0.89 -11.34 11.38
C GLY A 101 0.42 -10.67 11.03
N ASP A 102 0.90 -10.81 9.80
CA ASP A 102 2.12 -10.11 9.39
C ASP A 102 1.90 -8.61 9.33
N THR A 103 2.94 -7.84 9.64
CA THR A 103 2.87 -6.38 9.59
C THR A 103 3.27 -5.89 8.20
N ILE A 104 2.42 -5.07 7.61
CA ILE A 104 2.70 -4.36 6.37
C ILE A 104 3.15 -2.96 6.76
N THR A 105 4.35 -2.58 6.32
CA THR A 105 4.99 -1.33 6.72
C THR A 105 5.01 -0.36 5.56
N ILE A 106 4.55 0.86 5.80
CA ILE A 106 4.50 1.91 4.78
C ILE A 106 5.23 3.13 5.34
N THR A 107 6.29 3.55 4.66
CA THR A 107 7.07 4.72 5.08
C THR A 107 6.94 5.82 4.05
N THR A 108 7.02 7.07 4.53
CA THR A 108 6.96 8.25 3.66
C THR A 108 8.23 9.08 3.80
N THR A 109 8.41 10.00 2.86
CA THR A 109 9.58 10.87 2.80
C THR A 109 9.81 11.66 4.08
N ASP A 110 11.06 11.71 4.52
CA ASP A 110 11.52 12.62 5.57
C ASP A 110 11.66 14.01 4.95
N SER A 111 10.72 14.89 5.21
CA SER A 111 10.72 16.24 4.63
C SER A 111 9.81 17.16 5.44
N ALA A 112 10.27 18.40 5.62
CA ALA A 112 9.43 19.42 6.25
C ALA A 112 8.49 20.10 5.24
N ASN A 113 8.62 19.80 3.94
CA ASN A 113 7.79 20.40 2.91
C ASN A 113 6.42 19.72 2.84
N ALA A 114 5.43 20.45 2.38
CA ALA A 114 4.06 19.95 2.28
C ALA A 114 3.92 18.88 1.21
N GLY A 115 2.92 18.03 1.40
CA GLY A 115 2.54 17.02 0.42
C GLY A 115 1.94 15.81 1.11
N ALA A 116 0.94 15.23 0.45
CA ALA A 116 0.31 14.00 0.94
C ALA A 116 -0.35 13.27 -0.23
N ALA A 117 -0.45 11.95 -0.09
CA ALA A 117 -1.15 11.13 -1.07
C ALA A 117 -1.76 9.92 -0.37
N ALA A 118 -2.90 9.48 -0.85
CA ALA A 118 -3.52 8.24 -0.38
C ALA A 118 -3.11 7.11 -1.30
N ALA A 119 -2.66 6.01 -0.75
CA ALA A 119 -2.17 4.88 -1.53
C ALA A 119 -3.21 3.77 -1.62
N ARG A 120 -3.15 3.01 -2.71
CA ARG A 120 -3.91 1.78 -2.87
C ARG A 120 -2.92 0.64 -3.03
N LEU A 121 -3.12 -0.41 -2.23
CA LEU A 121 -2.31 -1.61 -2.27
C LEU A 121 -3.20 -2.75 -2.74
N PHE A 122 -2.78 -3.42 -3.80
CA PHE A 122 -3.55 -4.49 -4.43
C PHE A 122 -2.94 -5.83 -4.09
N PHE A 123 -3.75 -6.72 -3.52
CA PHE A 123 -3.33 -8.04 -3.09
C PHE A 123 -4.13 -9.10 -3.81
N GLU A 124 -3.49 -10.25 -4.04
CA GLU A 124 -4.21 -11.43 -4.50
C GLU A 124 -3.68 -12.64 -3.77
N SER A 125 -4.42 -13.75 -3.86
CA SER A 125 -4.02 -14.98 -3.21
C SER A 125 -2.65 -15.43 -3.70
N ALA A 126 -1.78 -15.82 -2.76
CA ALA A 126 -0.43 -16.29 -3.07
C ALA A 126 -0.34 -17.80 -3.23
N SER A 127 -1.44 -18.50 -2.99
CA SER A 127 -1.45 -19.97 -3.08
C SER A 127 -2.39 -20.50 -4.13
#